data_c6e06bd91e284e11f7d70215453c54f1
#
_entry.id   c6e06bd91e284e11f7d70215453c54f1
#
_cell.length_a   1.000
_cell.length_b   1.000
_cell.length_c   1.000
_cell.angle_alpha   90.00
_cell.angle_beta   90.00
_cell.angle_gamma   90.00
#
_symmetry.space_group_name_H-M   'P 1'
#
loop_
_entity.id
_entity.type
_entity.pdbx_description
1 polymer ?
#
loop_
_entity_poly.entity_id
_entity_poly.type
_entity_poly.pdbx_seq_one_letter_code
_entity_poly.pdbx_strand_id
1 'polypeptide(L)'
;ANSPAEKSKLKPYDVITKFGKTVINTPQELINSVQDLDVGKTISIELIRNGKVKKLKLTAEEHPEEKNYVSKRKPKTYRGQKAPFDLGFKVANFSKKLAKNFQLPKLRKRHPVIIEVTPGSPASLAGLVPGDIILDVNRKATTKASHVIRYLKKDQLNLLRVIKHGRVNLIELKP
;
A
#
# COMPACT_ATOMS: atom_id res chain seq x y z
N ALA A 1 2.07 21.02 5.33
CA ALA A 1 1.37 22.00 6.14
C ALA A 1 -0.11 22.04 5.71
N ASN A 2 -1.05 22.03 6.65
CA ASN A 2 -2.51 22.03 6.46
C ASN A 2 -3.22 20.67 6.44
N SER A 3 -2.67 19.65 7.06
CA SER A 3 -3.38 18.36 7.20
C SER A 3 -4.50 18.42 8.27
N PRO A 4 -5.54 17.57 8.18
CA PRO A 4 -6.57 17.45 9.24
C PRO A 4 -5.98 17.20 10.63
N ALA A 5 -4.91 16.43 10.72
CA ALA A 5 -4.21 16.16 11.98
C ALA A 5 -3.57 17.42 12.57
N GLU A 6 -2.96 18.26 11.74
CA GLU A 6 -2.35 19.53 12.15
C GLU A 6 -3.41 20.53 12.59
N LYS A 7 -4.51 20.67 11.83
CA LYS A 7 -5.66 21.51 12.20
C LYS A 7 -6.28 21.08 13.52
N SER A 8 -6.28 19.79 13.83
CA SER A 8 -6.76 19.21 15.09
C SER A 8 -5.79 19.37 16.25
N LYS A 9 -4.62 20.00 16.05
CA LYS A 9 -3.56 20.18 17.04
C LYS A 9 -2.96 18.86 17.54
N LEU A 10 -3.01 17.79 16.72
CA LEU A 10 -2.21 16.58 16.94
C LEU A 10 -0.72 16.91 16.81
N LYS A 11 0.09 16.31 17.66
CA LYS A 11 1.54 16.52 17.70
C LYS A 11 2.28 15.19 17.56
N PRO A 12 3.54 15.21 17.08
CA PRO A 12 4.42 14.05 17.20
C PRO A 12 4.49 13.56 18.65
N TYR A 13 4.56 12.25 18.82
CA TYR A 13 4.59 11.54 20.12
C TYR A 13 3.25 11.52 20.89
N ASP A 14 2.13 11.94 20.29
CA ASP A 14 0.81 11.66 20.85
C ASP A 14 0.50 10.16 20.72
N VAL A 15 0.05 9.54 21.81
CA VAL A 15 -0.43 8.16 21.79
C VAL A 15 -1.95 8.18 21.74
N ILE A 16 -2.51 7.84 20.59
CA ILE A 16 -3.97 7.79 20.39
C ILE A 16 -4.51 6.54 21.06
N THR A 17 -5.42 6.70 22.02
CA THR A 17 -6.05 5.60 22.77
C THR A 17 -7.49 5.34 22.34
N LYS A 18 -8.15 6.35 21.71
CA LYS A 18 -9.52 6.19 21.25
C LYS A 18 -9.80 7.06 20.03
N PHE A 19 -10.52 6.52 19.07
CA PHE A 19 -10.97 7.21 17.88
C PHE A 19 -12.49 7.06 17.75
N GLY A 20 -13.23 8.13 18.03
CA GLY A 20 -14.67 8.07 18.18
C GLY A 20 -15.09 7.15 19.32
N LYS A 21 -15.79 6.08 18.98
CA LYS A 21 -16.22 5.03 19.91
C LYS A 21 -15.23 3.85 19.99
N THR A 22 -14.28 3.76 19.08
CA THR A 22 -13.35 2.63 18.96
C THR A 22 -12.11 2.85 19.82
N VAL A 23 -11.76 1.87 20.65
CA VAL A 23 -10.50 1.82 21.39
C VAL A 23 -9.40 1.44 20.40
N ILE A 24 -8.27 2.13 20.46
CA ILE A 24 -7.13 1.93 19.56
C ILE A 24 -5.97 1.34 20.35
N ASN A 25 -5.60 0.12 20.05
CA ASN A 25 -4.48 -0.59 20.65
C ASN A 25 -3.32 -0.78 19.66
N THR A 26 -3.62 -0.73 18.36
CA THR A 26 -2.63 -0.93 17.30
C THR A 26 -2.71 0.19 16.24
N PRO A 27 -1.60 0.50 15.56
CA PRO A 27 -1.61 1.44 14.44
C PRO A 27 -2.58 1.04 13.32
N GLN A 28 -2.75 -0.27 13.10
CA GLN A 28 -3.64 -0.78 12.05
C GLN A 28 -5.11 -0.49 12.35
N GLU A 29 -5.53 -0.62 13.61
CA GLU A 29 -6.91 -0.27 14.01
C GLU A 29 -7.21 1.21 13.79
N LEU A 30 -6.23 2.08 14.03
CA LEU A 30 -6.37 3.51 13.73
C LEU A 30 -6.52 3.75 12.23
N ILE A 31 -5.67 3.13 11.40
CA ILE A 31 -5.74 3.27 9.95
C ILE A 31 -7.10 2.83 9.43
N ASN A 32 -7.61 1.67 9.87
CA ASN A 32 -8.91 1.16 9.47
C ASN A 32 -10.04 2.12 9.90
N SER A 33 -10.00 2.61 11.14
CA SER A 33 -11.01 3.54 11.66
C SER A 33 -11.02 4.90 10.94
N VAL A 34 -9.87 5.33 10.43
CA VAL A 34 -9.77 6.55 9.61
C VAL A 34 -10.31 6.33 8.20
N GLN A 35 -10.05 5.15 7.61
CA GLN A 35 -10.55 4.80 6.27
C GLN A 35 -12.09 4.70 6.22
N ASP A 36 -12.70 4.26 7.32
CA ASP A 36 -14.17 4.14 7.44
C ASP A 36 -14.86 5.48 7.75
N LEU A 37 -14.10 6.57 7.88
CA LEU A 37 -14.65 7.87 8.22
C LEU A 37 -15.02 8.66 6.95
N ASP A 38 -16.30 9.04 6.85
CA ASP A 38 -16.76 9.89 5.75
C ASP A 38 -16.10 11.28 5.79
N VAL A 39 -15.75 11.78 4.62
CA VAL A 39 -15.22 13.15 4.46
C VAL A 39 -16.21 14.19 5.00
N GLY A 40 -15.70 15.15 5.75
CA GLY A 40 -16.49 16.20 6.40
C GLY A 40 -17.02 15.84 7.79
N LYS A 41 -16.96 14.58 8.22
CA LYS A 41 -17.35 14.20 9.58
C LYS A 41 -16.31 14.63 10.61
N THR A 42 -16.80 15.16 11.73
CA THR A 42 -15.98 15.49 12.90
C THR A 42 -16.08 14.37 13.94
N ILE A 43 -14.92 13.85 14.36
CA ILE A 43 -14.82 12.80 15.35
C ILE A 43 -13.97 13.24 16.54
N SER A 44 -14.28 12.70 17.73
CA SER A 44 -13.49 12.92 18.95
C SER A 44 -12.34 11.91 19.00
N ILE A 45 -11.16 12.39 19.34
CA ILE A 45 -9.97 11.56 19.55
C ILE A 45 -9.53 11.71 21.00
N GLU A 46 -9.31 10.60 21.69
CA GLU A 46 -8.61 10.60 22.99
C GLU A 46 -7.16 10.18 22.78
N LEU A 47 -6.27 10.90 23.41
CA LEU A 47 -4.83 10.64 23.31
C LEU A 47 -4.12 10.93 24.63
N ILE A 48 -2.96 10.34 24.81
CA ILE A 48 -2.04 10.62 25.90
C ILE A 48 -0.90 11.50 25.36
N ARG A 49 -0.70 12.66 25.99
CA ARG A 49 0.41 13.58 25.73
C ARG A 49 1.09 13.97 27.02
N ASN A 50 2.38 13.69 27.15
CA ASN A 50 3.15 13.94 28.37
C ASN A 50 2.48 13.34 29.62
N GLY A 51 2.02 12.09 29.54
CA GLY A 51 1.34 11.39 30.62
C GLY A 51 -0.08 11.86 30.95
N LYS A 52 -0.62 12.86 30.25
CA LYS A 52 -1.97 13.40 30.47
C LYS A 52 -2.92 13.03 29.34
N VAL A 53 -4.12 12.58 29.70
CA VAL A 53 -5.18 12.30 28.74
C VAL A 53 -5.72 13.63 28.19
N LYS A 54 -5.85 13.72 26.86
CA LYS A 54 -6.43 14.86 26.15
C LYS A 54 -7.48 14.38 25.15
N LYS A 55 -8.49 15.22 24.94
CA LYS A 55 -9.51 15.03 23.91
C LYS A 55 -9.36 16.12 22.86
N LEU A 56 -9.31 15.71 21.61
CA LEU A 56 -9.27 16.59 20.45
C LEU A 56 -10.44 16.28 19.53
N LYS A 57 -10.83 17.21 18.70
CA LYS A 57 -11.78 17.01 17.62
C LYS A 57 -11.01 17.02 16.30
N LEU A 58 -11.23 16.04 15.45
CA LEU A 58 -10.67 15.94 14.11
C LEU A 58 -11.81 15.93 13.11
N THR A 59 -11.73 16.80 12.11
CA THR A 59 -12.63 16.77 10.97
C THR A 59 -11.93 16.08 9.82
N ALA A 60 -12.52 15.02 9.26
CA ALA A 60 -12.01 14.35 8.09
C ALA A 60 -12.07 15.30 6.89
N GLU A 61 -10.96 15.50 6.23
CA GLU A 61 -10.88 16.22 4.97
C GLU A 61 -10.36 15.25 3.90
N GLU A 62 -10.76 15.50 2.66
CA GLU A 62 -10.23 14.76 1.53
C GLU A 62 -8.71 14.96 1.47
N HIS A 63 -7.94 13.86 1.42
CA HIS A 63 -6.49 13.97 1.35
C HIS A 63 -6.09 14.69 0.06
N PRO A 64 -5.25 15.75 0.11
CA PRO A 64 -4.88 16.52 -1.09
C PRO A 64 -4.30 15.67 -2.22
N GLU A 65 -3.66 14.55 -1.88
CA GLU A 65 -3.14 13.60 -2.85
C GLU A 65 -4.24 12.73 -3.47
N GLU A 66 -5.36 12.49 -2.79
CA GLU A 66 -6.50 11.78 -3.37
C GLU A 66 -7.22 12.62 -4.43
N LYS A 67 -7.25 13.94 -4.31
CA LYS A 67 -7.73 14.81 -5.40
C LYS A 67 -6.92 14.63 -6.69
N ASN A 68 -5.67 14.29 -6.59
CA ASN A 68 -4.83 13.95 -7.73
C ASN A 68 -4.96 12.47 -8.16
N TYR A 69 -5.40 11.57 -7.26
CA TYR A 69 -5.62 10.16 -7.55
C TYR A 69 -7.02 9.89 -8.12
N VAL A 70 -8.04 10.61 -7.65
CA VAL A 70 -9.43 10.52 -8.17
C VAL A 70 -9.64 11.44 -9.39
N SER A 71 -8.62 12.16 -9.85
CA SER A 71 -8.70 12.91 -11.09
C SER A 71 -9.05 11.97 -12.26
N LYS A 72 -10.33 11.90 -12.63
CA LYS A 72 -10.94 11.64 -13.97
C LYS A 72 -10.11 10.89 -15.03
N ARG A 73 -9.02 10.24 -14.66
CA ARG A 73 -8.31 9.30 -15.52
C ARG A 73 -9.01 7.96 -15.33
N LYS A 74 -9.80 7.54 -16.32
CA LYS A 74 -10.17 6.13 -16.48
C LYS A 74 -8.96 5.30 -16.03
N PRO A 75 -9.13 4.32 -15.12
CA PRO A 75 -8.00 3.52 -14.66
C PRO A 75 -7.23 3.07 -15.89
N LYS A 76 -5.95 3.44 -15.99
CA LYS A 76 -5.14 3.05 -17.14
C LYS A 76 -4.99 1.55 -17.07
N THR A 77 -5.80 0.83 -17.81
CA THR A 77 -5.73 -0.62 -17.90
C THR A 77 -4.41 -0.99 -18.57
N TYR A 78 -3.49 -1.50 -17.76
CA TYR A 78 -2.26 -2.07 -18.28
C TYR A 78 -2.51 -3.52 -18.68
N ARG A 79 -2.02 -3.92 -19.85
CA ARG A 79 -1.99 -5.34 -20.19
C ARG A 79 -0.97 -6.03 -19.29
N GLY A 80 -1.44 -6.96 -18.47
CA GLY A 80 -0.62 -7.73 -17.54
C GLY A 80 -1.18 -9.14 -17.37
N GLN A 81 -0.41 -9.99 -16.71
CA GLN A 81 -0.80 -11.35 -16.36
C GLN A 81 -1.26 -11.39 -14.92
N LYS A 82 -2.42 -12.01 -14.65
CA LYS A 82 -2.92 -12.26 -13.30
C LYS A 82 -2.05 -13.33 -12.66
N ALA A 83 -1.64 -13.14 -11.41
CA ALA A 83 -0.98 -14.16 -10.63
C ALA A 83 -1.93 -15.35 -10.42
N PRO A 84 -1.43 -16.60 -10.47
CA PRO A 84 -2.23 -17.79 -10.21
C PRO A 84 -2.56 -17.93 -8.72
N PHE A 85 -3.35 -18.94 -8.38
CA PHE A 85 -3.62 -19.38 -7.00
C PHE A 85 -4.26 -18.28 -6.13
N ASP A 86 -5.09 -17.43 -6.74
CA ASP A 86 -5.81 -16.32 -6.10
C ASP A 86 -4.93 -15.40 -5.24
N LEU A 87 -3.64 -15.33 -5.58
CA LEU A 87 -2.67 -14.46 -4.90
C LEU A 87 -3.05 -12.97 -4.98
N GLY A 88 -3.92 -12.59 -5.91
CA GLY A 88 -4.56 -11.28 -5.95
C GLY A 88 -3.67 -10.14 -6.46
N PHE A 89 -2.75 -10.40 -7.39
CA PHE A 89 -2.01 -9.34 -8.08
C PHE A 89 -1.89 -9.58 -9.58
N LYS A 90 -1.66 -8.49 -10.32
CA LYS A 90 -1.29 -8.55 -11.75
C LYS A 90 0.10 -7.99 -11.95
N VAL A 91 0.84 -8.61 -12.84
CA VAL A 91 2.22 -8.26 -13.20
C VAL A 91 2.34 -8.01 -14.69
N ALA A 92 3.10 -7.00 -15.08
CA ALA A 92 3.39 -6.66 -16.47
C ALA A 92 4.88 -6.62 -16.73
N ASN A 93 5.26 -6.79 -18.00
CA ASN A 93 6.62 -6.54 -18.44
C ASN A 93 6.95 -5.05 -18.27
N PHE A 94 8.19 -4.75 -17.92
CA PHE A 94 8.68 -3.37 -17.86
C PHE A 94 8.42 -2.63 -19.17
N SER A 95 7.96 -1.41 -19.06
CA SER A 95 7.88 -0.47 -20.18
C SER A 95 8.22 0.96 -19.72
N LYS A 96 8.69 1.80 -20.64
CA LYS A 96 8.93 3.22 -20.35
C LYS A 96 7.68 3.93 -19.80
N LYS A 97 6.49 3.52 -20.26
CA LYS A 97 5.20 4.05 -19.81
C LYS A 97 4.93 3.69 -18.35
N LEU A 98 5.19 2.42 -17.95
CA LEU A 98 5.07 1.98 -16.55
C LEU A 98 6.11 2.71 -15.67
N ALA A 99 7.36 2.80 -16.13
CA ALA A 99 8.41 3.51 -15.39
C ALA A 99 8.03 4.96 -15.09
N LYS A 100 7.45 5.67 -16.06
CA LYS A 100 6.98 7.05 -15.87
C LYS A 100 5.79 7.15 -14.93
N ASN A 101 4.82 6.21 -15.05
CA ASN A 101 3.58 6.29 -14.26
C ASN A 101 3.77 5.91 -12.80
N PHE A 102 4.64 4.94 -12.52
CA PHE A 102 4.96 4.48 -11.16
C PHE A 102 6.26 5.08 -10.61
N GLN A 103 6.87 6.06 -11.34
CA GLN A 103 8.13 6.70 -10.95
C GLN A 103 9.22 5.69 -10.58
N LEU A 104 9.34 4.63 -11.39
CA LEU A 104 10.25 3.53 -11.11
C LEU A 104 11.71 3.96 -11.21
N PRO A 105 12.59 3.42 -10.36
CA PRO A 105 14.03 3.71 -10.42
C PRO A 105 14.65 3.19 -11.72
N LYS A 106 15.72 3.83 -12.17
CA LYS A 106 16.51 3.35 -13.29
C LYS A 106 17.29 2.08 -12.88
N LEU A 107 17.02 0.97 -13.54
CA LEU A 107 17.67 -0.31 -13.29
C LEU A 107 18.53 -0.73 -14.51
N ARG A 108 19.67 -1.40 -14.26
CA ARG A 108 20.49 -1.98 -15.35
C ARG A 108 19.75 -3.03 -16.16
N LYS A 109 18.91 -3.83 -15.50
CA LYS A 109 18.07 -4.87 -16.12
C LYS A 109 16.60 -4.50 -15.98
N ARG A 110 15.80 -4.88 -16.97
CA ARG A 110 14.34 -4.71 -16.93
C ARG A 110 13.75 -5.88 -16.17
N HIS A 111 12.94 -5.58 -15.18
CA HIS A 111 12.24 -6.55 -14.36
C HIS A 111 10.72 -6.32 -14.46
N PRO A 112 9.89 -7.36 -14.29
CA PRO A 112 8.45 -7.20 -14.27
C PRO A 112 7.98 -6.33 -13.10
N VAL A 113 6.86 -5.64 -13.31
CA VAL A 113 6.30 -4.64 -12.40
C VAL A 113 4.90 -5.06 -12.00
N ILE A 114 4.58 -4.99 -10.72
CA ILE A 114 3.22 -5.16 -10.23
C ILE A 114 2.40 -3.95 -10.67
N ILE A 115 1.28 -4.19 -11.34
CA ILE A 115 0.41 -3.14 -11.89
C ILE A 115 -0.94 -3.03 -11.18
N GLU A 116 -1.31 -4.04 -10.43
CA GLU A 116 -2.57 -4.12 -9.69
C GLU A 116 -2.42 -5.09 -8.53
N VAL A 117 -2.99 -4.76 -7.38
CA VAL A 117 -3.11 -5.64 -6.21
C VAL A 117 -4.55 -5.54 -5.71
N THR A 118 -5.18 -6.69 -5.53
CA THR A 118 -6.55 -6.78 -5.02
C THR A 118 -6.54 -6.55 -3.50
N PRO A 119 -7.29 -5.59 -2.97
CA PRO A 119 -7.40 -5.40 -1.52
C PRO A 119 -7.84 -6.69 -0.80
N GLY A 120 -7.27 -6.95 0.38
CA GLY A 120 -7.57 -8.14 1.18
C GLY A 120 -7.01 -9.46 0.65
N SER A 121 -6.35 -9.46 -0.51
CA SER A 121 -5.71 -10.65 -1.08
C SER A 121 -4.41 -11.01 -0.34
N PRO A 122 -3.89 -12.26 -0.51
CA PRO A 122 -2.58 -12.64 0.01
C PRO A 122 -1.47 -11.66 -0.36
N ALA A 123 -1.45 -11.16 -1.59
CA ALA A 123 -0.49 -10.15 -2.04
C ALA A 123 -0.62 -8.82 -1.28
N SER A 124 -1.85 -8.37 -1.04
CA SER A 124 -2.13 -7.16 -0.27
C SER A 124 -1.68 -7.31 1.19
N LEU A 125 -2.01 -8.44 1.82
CA LEU A 125 -1.62 -8.77 3.19
C LEU A 125 -0.11 -8.90 3.35
N ALA A 126 0.58 -9.44 2.34
CA ALA A 126 2.04 -9.50 2.28
C ALA A 126 2.69 -8.12 2.01
N GLY A 127 1.90 -7.07 1.82
CA GLY A 127 2.37 -5.71 1.63
C GLY A 127 2.84 -5.39 0.21
N LEU A 128 2.49 -6.19 -0.79
CA LEU A 128 2.74 -5.84 -2.19
C LEU A 128 1.83 -4.68 -2.63
N VAL A 129 2.37 -3.78 -3.45
CA VAL A 129 1.63 -2.64 -3.99
C VAL A 129 1.92 -2.44 -5.48
N PRO A 130 1.03 -1.77 -6.23
CA PRO A 130 1.32 -1.36 -7.61
C PRO A 130 2.58 -0.48 -7.66
N GLY A 131 3.47 -0.79 -8.61
CA GLY A 131 4.78 -0.15 -8.75
C GLY A 131 5.94 -0.97 -8.18
N ASP A 132 5.70 -2.00 -7.38
CA ASP A 132 6.75 -2.91 -6.92
C ASP A 132 7.37 -3.64 -8.11
N ILE A 133 8.70 -3.74 -8.13
CA ILE A 133 9.48 -4.40 -9.20
C ILE A 133 9.96 -5.74 -8.68
N ILE A 134 9.61 -6.84 -9.36
CA ILE A 134 9.97 -8.19 -8.92
C ILE A 134 11.32 -8.60 -9.52
N LEU A 135 12.35 -8.74 -8.68
CA LEU A 135 13.69 -9.14 -9.09
C LEU A 135 13.80 -10.65 -9.30
N ASP A 136 13.24 -11.41 -8.37
CA ASP A 136 13.17 -12.87 -8.45
C ASP A 136 11.97 -13.42 -7.65
N VAL A 137 11.61 -14.66 -7.98
CA VAL A 137 10.61 -15.47 -7.29
C VAL A 137 11.25 -16.80 -6.96
N ASN A 138 11.20 -17.20 -5.70
CA ASN A 138 11.78 -18.47 -5.22
C ASN A 138 13.24 -18.64 -5.67
N ARG A 139 14.04 -17.55 -5.52
CA ARG A 139 15.47 -17.46 -5.93
C ARG A 139 15.72 -17.58 -7.43
N LYS A 140 14.68 -17.55 -8.27
CA LYS A 140 14.79 -17.59 -9.73
C LYS A 140 14.57 -16.17 -10.28
N ALA A 141 15.61 -15.63 -10.93
CA ALA A 141 15.57 -14.26 -11.47
C ALA A 141 14.45 -14.08 -12.51
N THR A 142 13.76 -12.94 -12.42
CA THR A 142 12.66 -12.61 -13.31
C THR A 142 13.01 -11.42 -14.19
N THR A 143 12.81 -11.54 -15.50
CA THR A 143 12.96 -10.46 -16.49
C THR A 143 11.68 -10.22 -17.27
N LYS A 144 10.71 -11.12 -17.16
CA LYS A 144 9.40 -11.05 -17.82
C LYS A 144 8.29 -11.42 -16.83
N ALA A 145 7.09 -10.91 -17.04
CA ALA A 145 5.91 -11.25 -16.25
C ALA A 145 5.64 -12.77 -16.25
N SER A 146 5.84 -13.43 -17.38
CA SER A 146 5.67 -14.88 -17.49
C SER A 146 6.62 -15.69 -16.59
N HIS A 147 7.80 -15.16 -16.27
CA HIS A 147 8.72 -15.81 -15.31
C HIS A 147 8.15 -15.77 -13.91
N VAL A 148 7.53 -14.64 -13.50
CA VAL A 148 6.87 -14.53 -12.21
C VAL A 148 5.79 -15.59 -12.09
N ILE A 149 4.89 -15.65 -13.07
CA ILE A 149 3.78 -16.63 -13.07
C ILE A 149 4.29 -18.09 -13.01
N ARG A 150 5.32 -18.40 -13.77
CA ARG A 150 5.90 -19.76 -13.84
C ARG A 150 6.58 -20.19 -12.55
N TYR A 151 7.19 -19.25 -11.82
CA TYR A 151 7.99 -19.57 -10.63
C TYR A 151 7.19 -19.56 -9.34
N LEU A 152 5.96 -19.04 -9.36
CA LEU A 152 5.03 -19.16 -8.25
C LEU A 152 4.57 -20.61 -8.10
N LYS A 153 4.45 -21.06 -6.86
CA LYS A 153 4.04 -22.40 -6.49
C LYS A 153 2.72 -22.36 -5.73
N LYS A 154 1.87 -23.34 -6.03
CA LYS A 154 0.62 -23.56 -5.33
C LYS A 154 0.89 -24.16 -3.94
N ASP A 155 0.08 -23.78 -2.95
CA ASP A 155 0.07 -24.33 -1.58
C ASP A 155 1.44 -24.32 -0.87
N GLN A 156 2.34 -23.43 -1.29
CA GLN A 156 3.66 -23.25 -0.70
C GLN A 156 3.95 -21.79 -0.44
N LEU A 157 4.81 -21.53 0.54
CA LEU A 157 5.35 -20.19 0.74
C LEU A 157 6.19 -19.80 -0.47
N ASN A 158 5.85 -18.67 -1.10
CA ASN A 158 6.60 -18.08 -2.18
C ASN A 158 7.43 -16.91 -1.66
N LEU A 159 8.72 -16.92 -1.95
CA LEU A 159 9.63 -15.82 -1.61
C LEU A 159 9.80 -14.93 -2.83
N LEU A 160 9.43 -13.66 -2.70
CA LEU A 160 9.61 -12.65 -3.73
C LEU A 160 10.61 -11.61 -3.26
N ARG A 161 11.67 -11.41 -4.02
CA ARG A 161 12.55 -10.26 -3.81
C ARG A 161 12.10 -9.12 -4.71
N VAL A 162 11.71 -8.03 -4.09
CA VAL A 162 11.11 -6.88 -4.80
C VAL A 162 11.86 -5.60 -4.49
N ILE A 163 11.83 -4.65 -5.43
CA ILE A 163 12.21 -3.25 -5.15
C ILE A 163 10.93 -2.50 -4.84
N LYS A 164 10.86 -1.94 -3.65
CA LYS A 164 9.79 -1.12 -3.13
C LYS A 164 10.36 0.21 -2.64
N HIS A 165 9.88 1.33 -3.16
CA HIS A 165 10.41 2.67 -2.83
C HIS A 165 11.94 2.76 -2.93
N GLY A 166 12.53 2.15 -3.96
CA GLY A 166 13.99 2.17 -4.19
C GLY A 166 14.82 1.22 -3.32
N ARG A 167 14.20 0.48 -2.39
CA ARG A 167 14.88 -0.49 -1.51
C ARG A 167 14.50 -1.92 -1.88
N VAL A 168 15.44 -2.84 -1.74
CA VAL A 168 15.19 -4.26 -1.94
C VAL A 168 14.56 -4.85 -0.68
N ASN A 169 13.41 -5.51 -0.84
CA ASN A 169 12.68 -6.19 0.22
C ASN A 169 12.46 -7.65 -0.15
N LEU A 170 12.45 -8.52 0.86
CA LEU A 170 12.03 -9.90 0.73
C LEU A 170 10.60 -10.01 1.25
N ILE A 171 9.71 -10.50 0.40
CA ILE A 171 8.28 -10.65 0.69
C ILE A 171 7.94 -12.14 0.71
N GLU A 172 7.32 -12.56 1.78
CA GLU A 172 6.75 -13.90 1.92
C GLU A 172 5.30 -13.86 1.49
N LEU A 173 4.98 -14.63 0.45
CA LEU A 173 3.65 -14.68 -0.14
C LEU A 173 3.11 -16.11 -0.04
N LYS A 174 2.11 -16.28 0.81
CA LYS A 174 1.40 -17.54 1.01
C LYS A 174 0.08 -17.50 0.23
N PRO A 175 -0.22 -18.51 -0.60
CA PRO A 175 -1.54 -18.64 -1.25
C PRO A 175 -2.66 -18.86 -0.25
#